data_fdfaedb6a2d4655c046ec4030b1f6473
#
_entry.id   fdfaedb6a2d4655c046ec4030b1f6473
#
_cell.length_a   1.000
_cell.length_b   1.000
_cell.length_c   1.000
_cell.angle_alpha   90.00
_cell.angle_beta   90.00
_cell.angle_gamma   90.00
#
_symmetry.space_group_name_H-M   'P 1'
#
loop_
_entity.id
_entity.type
_entity.pdbx_description
1 polymer ?
#
loop_
_entity_poly.entity_id
_entity_poly.type
_entity_poly.pdbx_seq_one_letter_code
_entity_poly.pdbx_strand_id
1 'polypeptide(L)'
;WEMCMEREYPSTNDIIATPIGGAAIGEVLYRTSDMITDDRTSGGERFGRELAAFVINPTRGLTRILTGDAWKRRSTSGRRFGIPPVSMNVSLGGRYLALWDNDEGTQAGAVAEIEIEYGDRYAEQTRTPYDWFSFIMELQAVKTQPLLSRVEIIGRLFSKEVINRKKLNVSVGMYQHFDFFDSDTIKWNANPNRLSPCVVPYKLGTPASFGAGTMFRYQPAKSMVFNGFIHANAVILGGILTDFYRDYHRNYNWGSGFSIKAGLDCVFFDNKLLLSLRNQFYQLYTWKGYDQKFDWSLTPHGTPVNVQGDKSHSTFNHFEAELSYKIGKRMYLAAEFGTFIRNTRYEIWLDYNYYPRIESKQINAELTLKYVI
;
A
#
# COMPACT_ATOMS: atom_id res chain seq x y z
N TRP A 1 -5.93 10.57 21.61
CA TRP A 1 -6.50 11.84 21.21
C TRP A 1 -8.03 11.70 21.09
N GLU A 2 -8.54 10.89 20.19
CA GLU A 2 -9.97 10.71 19.90
C GLU A 2 -10.80 10.30 21.13
N MET A 3 -10.25 9.48 22.01
CA MET A 3 -10.96 9.05 23.24
C MET A 3 -11.04 10.11 24.33
N CYS A 4 -10.19 11.14 24.31
CA CYS A 4 -10.02 12.06 25.42
C CYS A 4 -10.19 13.54 25.06
N MET A 5 -10.11 13.90 23.80
CA MET A 5 -10.01 15.29 23.33
C MET A 5 -11.01 15.68 22.24
N GLU A 6 -11.69 14.73 21.62
CA GLU A 6 -12.75 15.01 20.66
C GLU A 6 -14.12 15.16 21.32
N ARG A 7 -14.98 15.98 20.72
CA ARG A 7 -16.35 16.16 21.17
C ARG A 7 -17.28 15.04 20.72
N GLU A 8 -16.92 14.40 19.60
CA GLU A 8 -17.67 13.28 19.03
C GLU A 8 -17.17 11.95 19.62
N TYR A 9 -18.02 10.96 19.67
CA TYR A 9 -17.61 9.62 20.10
C TYR A 9 -16.67 9.01 19.06
N PRO A 10 -15.56 8.36 19.50
CA PRO A 10 -14.62 7.72 18.60
C PRO A 10 -15.31 6.66 17.74
N SER A 11 -15.07 6.67 16.45
CA SER A 11 -15.64 5.70 15.54
C SER A 11 -14.97 4.32 15.72
N THR A 12 -15.71 3.25 15.48
CA THR A 12 -15.13 1.89 15.49
C THR A 12 -13.98 1.76 14.48
N ASN A 13 -14.07 2.50 13.36
CA ASN A 13 -13.03 2.50 12.33
C ASN A 13 -11.73 3.08 12.87
N ASP A 14 -11.80 4.20 13.60
CA ASP A 14 -10.63 4.89 14.12
C ASP A 14 -9.96 4.08 15.24
N ILE A 15 -10.75 3.43 16.08
CA ILE A 15 -10.25 2.53 17.13
C ILE A 15 -9.47 1.34 16.53
N ILE A 16 -9.81 0.87 15.34
CA ILE A 16 -9.14 -0.27 14.68
C ILE A 16 -8.04 0.24 13.73
N ALA A 17 -8.38 1.16 12.82
CA ALA A 17 -7.49 1.59 11.74
C ALA A 17 -6.27 2.35 12.27
N THR A 18 -6.49 3.29 13.20
CA THR A 18 -5.43 4.17 13.69
C THR A 18 -4.33 3.42 14.44
N PRO A 19 -4.61 2.57 15.44
CA PRO A 19 -3.54 1.86 16.13
C PRO A 19 -2.88 0.78 15.27
N ILE A 20 -3.63 0.02 14.49
CA ILE A 20 -3.07 -1.10 13.71
C ILE A 20 -2.31 -0.58 12.48
N GLY A 21 -2.93 0.28 11.69
CA GLY A 21 -2.29 0.90 10.52
C GLY A 21 -1.15 1.82 10.92
N GLY A 22 -1.35 2.59 12.00
CA GLY A 22 -0.31 3.45 12.58
C GLY A 22 0.90 2.67 13.07
N ALA A 23 0.72 1.48 13.64
CA ALA A 23 1.82 0.61 14.03
C ALA A 23 2.62 0.12 12.81
N ALA A 24 1.95 -0.29 11.73
CA ALA A 24 2.62 -0.72 10.49
C ALA A 24 3.50 0.39 9.91
N ILE A 25 2.92 1.57 9.71
CA ILE A 25 3.65 2.73 9.19
C ILE A 25 4.74 3.15 10.17
N GLY A 26 4.43 3.19 11.47
CA GLY A 26 5.35 3.59 12.54
C GLY A 26 6.59 2.71 12.60
N GLU A 27 6.46 1.40 12.50
CA GLU A 27 7.60 0.45 12.48
C GLU A 27 8.50 0.66 11.26
N VAL A 28 7.90 0.82 10.07
CA VAL A 28 8.65 1.11 8.84
C VAL A 28 9.44 2.41 8.97
N LEU A 29 8.78 3.50 9.34
CA LEU A 29 9.41 4.81 9.47
C LEU A 29 10.48 4.82 10.59
N TYR A 30 10.20 4.16 11.72
CA TYR A 30 11.14 4.10 12.84
C TYR A 30 12.42 3.34 12.45
N ARG A 31 12.30 2.15 11.88
CA ARG A 31 13.46 1.31 11.50
C ARG A 31 14.27 1.94 10.38
N THR A 32 13.60 2.53 9.37
CA THR A 32 14.28 3.25 8.29
C THR A 32 15.04 4.46 8.83
N SER A 33 14.45 5.26 9.71
CA SER A 33 15.15 6.40 10.33
C SER A 33 16.28 5.97 11.28
N ASP A 34 16.12 4.84 11.99
CA ASP A 34 17.16 4.28 12.88
C ASP A 34 18.42 3.87 12.11
N MET A 35 18.23 3.30 10.93
CA MET A 35 19.32 2.89 10.05
C MET A 35 20.16 4.08 9.55
N ILE A 36 19.52 5.24 9.30
CA ILE A 36 20.18 6.44 8.78
C ILE A 36 21.03 7.12 9.87
N THR A 37 20.55 7.15 11.12
CA THR A 37 21.26 7.81 12.21
C THR A 37 22.55 7.06 12.60
N ASP A 38 23.58 7.80 12.97
CA ASP A 38 24.82 7.26 13.52
C ASP A 38 25.44 8.24 14.52
N ASP A 39 25.39 7.92 15.80
CA ASP A 39 25.84 8.78 16.90
C ASP A 39 27.38 8.96 16.96
N ARG A 40 28.13 8.21 16.14
CA ARG A 40 29.58 8.34 16.00
C ARG A 40 29.98 9.50 15.10
N THR A 41 29.10 9.91 14.19
CA THR A 41 29.35 10.98 13.20
C THR A 41 29.35 12.38 13.85
N SER A 42 29.91 13.34 13.15
CA SER A 42 30.00 14.75 13.59
C SER A 42 29.92 15.71 12.39
N GLY A 43 29.73 17.00 12.68
CA GLY A 43 29.70 18.04 11.67
C GLY A 43 28.57 17.87 10.64
N GLY A 44 28.86 18.17 9.37
CA GLY A 44 27.89 18.15 8.28
C GLY A 44 27.29 16.76 8.00
N GLU A 45 28.08 15.70 8.16
CA GLU A 45 27.57 14.33 7.98
C GLU A 45 26.47 14.01 9.01
N ARG A 46 26.71 14.35 10.28
CA ARG A 46 25.72 14.16 11.34
C ARG A 46 24.45 14.96 11.05
N PHE A 47 24.61 16.24 10.73
CA PHE A 47 23.47 17.10 10.40
C PHE A 47 22.64 16.51 9.26
N GLY A 48 23.28 16.06 8.18
CA GLY A 48 22.58 15.45 7.03
C GLY A 48 21.84 14.16 7.42
N ARG A 49 22.45 13.29 8.24
CA ARG A 49 21.82 12.06 8.73
C ARG A 49 20.62 12.34 9.65
N GLU A 50 20.76 13.27 10.60
CA GLU A 50 19.68 13.68 11.50
C GLU A 50 18.53 14.36 10.76
N LEU A 51 18.83 15.21 9.77
CA LEU A 51 17.82 15.83 8.91
C LEU A 51 17.07 14.79 8.09
N ALA A 52 17.76 13.86 7.44
CA ALA A 52 17.13 12.78 6.68
C ALA A 52 16.26 11.89 7.58
N ALA A 53 16.75 11.52 8.76
CA ALA A 53 16.01 10.75 9.73
C ALA A 53 14.78 11.51 10.27
N PHE A 54 14.87 12.83 10.45
CA PHE A 54 13.76 13.69 10.83
C PHE A 54 12.68 13.75 9.74
N VAL A 55 13.07 13.89 8.47
CA VAL A 55 12.12 13.92 7.33
C VAL A 55 11.36 12.60 7.23
N ILE A 56 12.04 11.46 7.44
CA ILE A 56 11.41 10.13 7.38
C ILE A 56 10.51 9.89 8.60
N ASN A 57 10.97 10.23 9.79
CA ASN A 57 10.22 10.07 11.03
C ASN A 57 10.32 11.34 11.89
N PRO A 58 9.41 12.33 11.67
CA PRO A 58 9.43 13.60 12.38
C PRO A 58 9.32 13.45 13.91
N THR A 59 8.51 12.50 14.37
CA THR A 59 8.33 12.25 15.82
C THR A 59 9.64 11.79 16.47
N ARG A 60 10.32 10.82 15.85
CA ARG A 60 11.62 10.36 16.33
C ARG A 60 12.68 11.46 16.23
N GLY A 61 12.72 12.20 15.12
CA GLY A 61 13.66 13.30 14.93
C GLY A 61 13.48 14.39 16.00
N LEU A 62 12.23 14.79 16.27
CA LEU A 62 11.91 15.75 17.33
C LEU A 62 12.34 15.23 18.71
N THR A 63 12.07 13.96 19.02
CA THR A 63 12.49 13.33 20.27
C THR A 63 14.00 13.41 20.42
N ARG A 64 14.79 13.07 19.37
CA ARG A 64 16.26 13.13 19.39
C ARG A 64 16.78 14.57 19.61
N ILE A 65 16.11 15.56 19.05
CA ILE A 65 16.43 16.98 19.26
C ILE A 65 16.19 17.36 20.74
N LEU A 66 15.01 17.04 21.28
CA LEU A 66 14.62 17.39 22.64
C LEU A 66 15.44 16.67 23.73
N THR A 67 15.81 15.39 23.50
CA THR A 67 16.65 14.63 24.43
C THR A 67 18.15 14.97 24.30
N GLY A 68 18.51 15.74 23.28
CA GLY A 68 19.90 16.09 22.98
C GLY A 68 20.69 14.98 22.26
N ASP A 69 20.05 13.86 21.92
CA ASP A 69 20.70 12.75 21.21
C ASP A 69 21.13 13.14 19.78
N ALA A 70 20.44 14.08 19.17
CA ALA A 70 20.83 14.63 17.87
C ALA A 70 22.20 15.35 17.91
N TRP A 71 22.62 15.83 19.09
CA TRP A 71 23.82 16.66 19.25
C TRP A 71 24.99 15.92 19.94
N LYS A 72 24.69 14.91 20.75
CA LYS A 72 25.69 14.17 21.53
C LYS A 72 26.43 13.14 20.67
N ARG A 73 27.74 13.31 20.54
CA ARG A 73 28.60 12.27 19.95
C ARG A 73 28.83 11.13 20.94
N ARG A 74 28.68 9.88 20.47
CA ARG A 74 28.87 8.66 21.26
C ARG A 74 29.93 7.74 20.63
N SER A 75 30.41 6.78 21.40
CA SER A 75 31.33 5.73 20.92
C SER A 75 30.63 4.67 20.07
N THR A 76 29.31 4.51 20.24
CA THR A 76 28.47 3.56 19.51
C THR A 76 27.56 4.29 18.52
N SER A 77 27.03 3.59 17.54
CA SER A 77 26.14 4.15 16.52
C SER A 77 24.78 4.62 17.10
N GLY A 78 24.41 4.16 18.29
CA GLY A 78 23.10 4.41 18.89
C GLY A 78 21.91 3.72 18.16
N ARG A 79 22.20 2.91 17.15
CA ARG A 79 21.17 2.16 16.41
C ARG A 79 20.59 1.06 17.26
N ARG A 80 19.26 1.00 17.28
CA ARG A 80 18.54 0.03 18.10
C ARG A 80 18.50 -1.36 17.45
N PHE A 81 18.47 -1.41 16.12
CA PHE A 81 18.32 -2.66 15.34
C PHE A 81 19.58 -3.08 14.59
N GLY A 82 20.73 -2.43 14.86
CA GLY A 82 21.98 -2.76 14.20
C GLY A 82 22.04 -2.29 12.74
N ILE A 83 22.62 -3.11 11.87
CA ILE A 83 22.74 -2.83 10.44
C ILE A 83 22.14 -4.04 9.70
N PRO A 84 20.82 -4.07 9.48
CA PRO A 84 20.20 -5.11 8.68
C PRO A 84 20.56 -4.94 7.20
N PRO A 85 20.45 -5.99 6.38
CA PRO A 85 20.47 -5.83 4.95
C PRO A 85 19.30 -4.96 4.51
N VAL A 86 19.54 -4.03 3.57
CA VAL A 86 18.51 -3.17 3.00
C VAL A 86 18.75 -3.03 1.52
N SER A 87 17.70 -3.14 0.75
CA SER A 87 17.64 -2.78 -0.66
C SER A 87 16.62 -1.65 -0.83
N MET A 88 17.02 -0.60 -1.53
CA MET A 88 16.11 0.50 -1.87
C MET A 88 16.17 0.77 -3.37
N ASN A 89 15.02 0.84 -3.98
CA ASN A 89 14.85 1.20 -5.38
C ASN A 89 14.10 2.54 -5.46
N VAL A 90 14.54 3.40 -6.35
CA VAL A 90 13.84 4.66 -6.69
C VAL A 90 13.61 4.67 -8.18
N SER A 91 12.36 4.75 -8.60
CA SER A 91 11.92 4.79 -9.99
C SER A 91 11.34 6.17 -10.31
N LEU A 92 11.69 6.74 -11.47
CA LEU A 92 11.16 8.01 -11.96
C LEU A 92 10.85 7.88 -13.44
N GLY A 93 9.67 8.33 -13.87
CA GLY A 93 9.31 8.23 -15.28
C GLY A 93 7.95 8.77 -15.65
N GLY A 94 7.42 8.27 -16.75
CA GLY A 94 6.11 8.62 -17.28
C GLY A 94 5.09 7.51 -17.06
N ARG A 95 3.85 7.93 -16.83
CA ARG A 95 2.67 7.05 -16.64
C ARG A 95 1.58 7.44 -17.62
N TYR A 96 0.93 6.43 -18.16
CA TYR A 96 -0.29 6.53 -18.94
C TYR A 96 -1.40 5.75 -18.23
N LEU A 97 -2.57 6.37 -18.08
CA LEU A 97 -3.76 5.81 -17.47
C LEU A 97 -4.89 5.76 -18.49
N ALA A 98 -5.65 4.68 -18.54
CA ALA A 98 -6.83 4.56 -19.38
C ALA A 98 -7.94 3.75 -18.71
N LEU A 99 -9.20 4.10 -18.96
CA LEU A 99 -10.33 3.24 -18.66
C LEU A 99 -10.42 2.15 -19.74
N TRP A 100 -10.60 0.88 -19.34
CA TRP A 100 -10.61 -0.25 -20.27
C TRP A 100 -11.73 -0.19 -21.33
N ASP A 101 -12.89 0.30 -20.92
CA ASP A 101 -14.11 0.23 -21.75
C ASP A 101 -14.40 1.52 -22.53
N ASN A 102 -13.47 2.49 -22.60
CA ASN A 102 -13.78 3.81 -23.16
C ASN A 102 -12.53 4.56 -23.62
N ASP A 103 -12.34 4.69 -24.91
CA ASP A 103 -11.20 5.41 -25.54
C ASP A 103 -11.06 6.89 -25.13
N GLU A 104 -12.09 7.48 -24.52
CA GLU A 104 -12.09 8.90 -24.13
C GLU A 104 -11.59 9.17 -22.71
N GLY A 105 -11.35 8.13 -21.90
CA GLY A 105 -10.90 8.26 -20.50
C GLY A 105 -9.41 7.97 -20.36
N THR A 106 -8.54 8.84 -20.95
CA THR A 106 -7.08 8.67 -20.88
C THR A 106 -6.41 9.86 -20.23
N GLN A 107 -5.34 9.60 -19.49
CA GLN A 107 -4.50 10.62 -18.87
C GLN A 107 -3.04 10.19 -18.92
N ALA A 108 -2.13 11.16 -18.93
CA ALA A 108 -0.70 10.92 -18.84
C ALA A 108 -0.05 11.93 -17.90
N GLY A 109 1.06 11.53 -17.29
CA GLY A 109 1.82 12.39 -16.39
C GLY A 109 3.10 11.72 -15.91
N ALA A 110 3.67 12.24 -14.84
CA ALA A 110 4.86 11.70 -14.22
C ALA A 110 4.52 10.75 -13.06
N VAL A 111 5.41 9.79 -12.81
CA VAL A 111 5.36 8.86 -11.68
C VAL A 111 6.72 8.78 -11.01
N ALA A 112 6.70 8.63 -9.70
CA ALA A 112 7.86 8.33 -8.87
C ALA A 112 7.49 7.22 -7.89
N GLU A 113 8.33 6.20 -7.79
CA GLU A 113 8.13 5.09 -6.85
C GLU A 113 9.36 4.90 -5.98
N ILE A 114 9.14 4.55 -4.73
CA ILE A 114 10.16 4.13 -3.77
C ILE A 114 9.78 2.74 -3.26
N GLU A 115 10.67 1.78 -3.46
CA GLU A 115 10.57 0.45 -2.86
C GLU A 115 11.68 0.27 -1.84
N ILE A 116 11.36 -0.23 -0.66
CA ILE A 116 12.33 -0.57 0.39
C ILE A 116 12.08 -2.01 0.82
N GLU A 117 13.10 -2.82 0.77
CA GLU A 117 13.13 -4.11 1.44
C GLU A 117 14.15 -4.06 2.58
N TYR A 118 13.67 -4.23 3.80
CA TYR A 118 14.45 -4.16 5.03
C TYR A 118 14.53 -5.53 5.69
N GLY A 119 15.72 -5.94 6.13
CA GLY A 119 15.94 -7.19 6.81
C GLY A 119 16.17 -8.38 5.88
N ASP A 120 16.40 -9.54 6.46
CA ASP A 120 16.57 -10.78 5.71
C ASP A 120 15.22 -11.49 5.50
N ARG A 121 14.78 -11.54 4.24
CA ARG A 121 13.54 -12.22 3.83
C ARG A 121 13.53 -13.70 4.20
N TYR A 122 14.69 -14.34 4.18
CA TYR A 122 14.85 -15.80 4.30
C TYR A 122 15.54 -16.24 5.58
N ALA A 123 15.55 -15.40 6.63
CA ALA A 123 16.09 -15.77 7.92
C ALA A 123 15.46 -17.07 8.47
N GLU A 124 16.28 -17.99 8.99
CA GLU A 124 15.87 -19.35 9.40
C GLU A 124 14.68 -19.36 10.37
N GLN A 125 14.75 -18.52 11.39
CA GLN A 125 13.67 -18.33 12.35
C GLN A 125 13.69 -16.92 12.89
N THR A 126 12.53 -16.26 12.84
CA THR A 126 12.37 -14.91 13.38
C THR A 126 11.15 -14.84 14.29
N ARG A 127 11.30 -14.10 15.39
CA ARG A 127 10.23 -13.86 16.37
C ARG A 127 10.08 -12.38 16.71
N THR A 128 10.92 -11.53 16.13
CA THR A 128 10.85 -10.08 16.33
C THR A 128 9.99 -9.48 15.24
N PRO A 129 8.81 -8.93 15.55
CA PRO A 129 7.98 -8.29 14.55
C PRO A 129 8.74 -7.23 13.76
N TYR A 130 8.51 -7.16 12.46
CA TYR A 130 9.15 -6.23 11.52
C TYR A 130 10.67 -6.33 11.38
N ASP A 131 11.29 -7.44 11.78
CA ASP A 131 12.68 -7.72 11.46
C ASP A 131 12.93 -7.88 9.95
N TRP A 132 11.88 -8.16 9.20
CA TRP A 132 11.78 -7.99 7.76
C TRP A 132 10.47 -7.27 7.39
N PHE A 133 10.57 -6.33 6.47
CA PHE A 133 9.41 -5.73 5.81
C PHE A 133 9.72 -5.31 4.37
N SER A 134 8.68 -5.25 3.54
CA SER A 134 8.64 -4.60 2.23
C SER A 134 7.75 -3.37 2.35
N PHE A 135 8.20 -2.26 1.78
CA PHE A 135 7.48 -1.00 1.70
C PHE A 135 7.52 -0.49 0.27
N ILE A 136 6.38 -0.12 -0.27
CA ILE A 136 6.23 0.54 -1.57
C ILE A 136 5.45 1.82 -1.37
N MET A 137 5.91 2.90 -1.96
CA MET A 137 5.21 4.18 -2.02
C MET A 137 5.31 4.73 -3.43
N GLU A 138 4.17 5.11 -3.98
CA GLU A 138 4.07 5.67 -5.33
C GLU A 138 3.44 7.05 -5.28
N LEU A 139 4.09 7.99 -5.94
CA LEU A 139 3.64 9.36 -6.15
C LEU A 139 3.41 9.59 -7.64
N GLN A 140 2.38 10.35 -7.99
CA GLN A 140 2.08 10.68 -9.37
C GLN A 140 1.74 12.16 -9.55
N ALA A 141 2.13 12.70 -10.70
CA ALA A 141 1.75 14.03 -11.15
C ALA A 141 0.96 13.89 -12.45
N VAL A 142 -0.26 13.40 -12.33
CA VAL A 142 -1.25 13.23 -13.41
C VAL A 142 -2.43 14.14 -13.13
N LYS A 143 -2.99 14.76 -14.17
CA LYS A 143 -4.12 15.70 -14.02
C LYS A 143 -5.30 15.01 -13.32
N THR A 144 -5.87 15.69 -12.34
CA THR A 144 -6.99 15.22 -11.49
C THR A 144 -6.68 14.06 -10.56
N GLN A 145 -5.54 13.37 -10.71
CA GLN A 145 -5.20 12.24 -9.84
C GLN A 145 -4.57 12.72 -8.52
N PRO A 146 -4.73 11.96 -7.42
CA PRO A 146 -4.08 12.26 -6.15
C PRO A 146 -2.55 12.13 -6.30
N LEU A 147 -1.80 12.97 -5.57
CA LEU A 147 -0.34 12.91 -5.57
C LEU A 147 0.16 11.56 -5.04
N LEU A 148 -0.41 11.06 -3.95
CA LEU A 148 -0.11 9.74 -3.39
C LEU A 148 -1.10 8.74 -3.96
N SER A 149 -0.65 7.84 -4.82
CA SER A 149 -1.48 6.86 -5.50
C SER A 149 -1.48 5.49 -4.82
N ARG A 150 -0.36 5.12 -4.17
CA ARG A 150 -0.17 3.78 -3.60
C ARG A 150 0.75 3.82 -2.39
N VAL A 151 0.37 3.08 -1.34
CA VAL A 151 1.26 2.69 -0.24
C VAL A 151 0.99 1.24 0.10
N GLU A 152 2.04 0.43 0.12
CA GLU A 152 1.93 -0.96 0.53
C GLU A 152 3.01 -1.31 1.56
N ILE A 153 2.61 -2.02 2.61
CA ILE A 153 3.52 -2.57 3.61
C ILE A 153 3.22 -4.04 3.80
N ILE A 154 4.26 -4.85 3.77
CA ILE A 154 4.22 -6.24 4.23
C ILE A 154 5.22 -6.35 5.36
N GLY A 155 4.76 -6.44 6.59
CA GLY A 155 5.59 -6.60 7.79
C GLY A 155 5.54 -8.04 8.31
N ARG A 156 6.68 -8.70 8.45
CA ARG A 156 6.76 -10.02 9.06
C ARG A 156 6.56 -9.91 10.57
N LEU A 157 5.62 -10.68 11.11
CA LEU A 157 5.41 -10.78 12.55
C LEU A 157 6.26 -11.91 13.15
N PHE A 158 6.25 -13.06 12.53
CA PHE A 158 7.14 -14.19 12.78
C PHE A 158 7.18 -15.11 11.56
N SER A 159 8.27 -15.86 11.41
CA SER A 159 8.37 -16.88 10.37
C SER A 159 9.32 -18.01 10.79
N LYS A 160 9.20 -19.12 10.08
CA LYS A 160 10.09 -20.28 10.22
C LYS A 160 10.41 -20.84 8.84
N GLU A 161 11.67 -21.11 8.60
CA GLU A 161 12.10 -21.85 7.43
C GLU A 161 11.66 -23.33 7.54
N VAL A 162 10.93 -23.80 6.52
CA VAL A 162 10.41 -25.19 6.47
C VAL A 162 11.16 -26.06 5.46
N ILE A 163 11.77 -25.41 4.45
CA ILE A 163 12.64 -26.09 3.49
C ILE A 163 13.92 -25.26 3.35
N ASN A 164 15.05 -25.89 3.65
CA ASN A 164 16.37 -25.30 3.41
C ASN A 164 17.19 -26.30 2.60
N ARG A 165 17.19 -26.11 1.30
CA ARG A 165 18.00 -26.90 0.36
C ARG A 165 18.86 -25.98 -0.47
N LYS A 166 19.99 -26.49 -1.00
CA LYS A 166 20.97 -25.73 -1.79
C LYS A 166 20.37 -24.84 -2.89
N LYS A 167 19.21 -25.23 -3.45
CA LYS A 167 18.55 -24.51 -4.54
C LYS A 167 17.15 -23.99 -4.18
N LEU A 168 16.61 -24.36 -3.04
CA LEU A 168 15.25 -24.02 -2.65
C LEU A 168 15.17 -23.72 -1.16
N ASN A 169 14.80 -22.49 -0.84
CA ASN A 169 14.41 -22.07 0.51
C ASN A 169 12.92 -21.77 0.51
N VAL A 170 12.22 -22.25 1.52
CA VAL A 170 10.80 -21.94 1.74
C VAL A 170 10.59 -21.63 3.19
N SER A 171 10.00 -20.48 3.48
CA SER A 171 9.59 -20.07 4.81
C SER A 171 8.07 -19.88 4.88
N VAL A 172 7.50 -20.16 6.04
CA VAL A 172 6.08 -19.95 6.36
C VAL A 172 6.00 -19.04 7.57
N GLY A 173 5.08 -18.10 7.58
CA GLY A 173 4.96 -17.15 8.66
C GLY A 173 3.61 -16.44 8.73
N MET A 174 3.53 -15.50 9.68
CA MET A 174 2.44 -14.55 9.81
C MET A 174 2.93 -13.16 9.46
N TYR A 175 2.10 -12.43 8.75
CA TYR A 175 2.41 -11.12 8.20
C TYR A 175 1.28 -10.14 8.50
N GLN A 176 1.65 -8.89 8.75
CA GLN A 176 0.74 -7.75 8.75
C GLN A 176 0.82 -7.08 7.38
N HIS A 177 -0.32 -6.68 6.85
CA HIS A 177 -0.42 -5.93 5.61
C HIS A 177 -1.10 -4.59 5.88
N PHE A 178 -0.58 -3.56 5.23
CA PHE A 178 -1.21 -2.25 5.09
C PHE A 178 -1.23 -1.90 3.61
N ASP A 179 -2.41 -1.62 3.07
CA ASP A 179 -2.55 -1.26 1.66
C ASP A 179 -3.39 0.00 1.53
N PHE A 180 -2.94 0.86 0.64
CA PHE A 180 -3.63 2.07 0.24
C PHE A 180 -3.47 2.25 -1.26
N PHE A 181 -4.59 2.32 -1.98
CA PHE A 181 -4.67 2.61 -3.40
C PHE A 181 -5.68 3.73 -3.60
N ASP A 182 -5.27 4.80 -4.25
CA ASP A 182 -6.13 5.96 -4.49
C ASP A 182 -6.09 6.40 -5.95
N SER A 183 -7.27 6.64 -6.50
CA SER A 183 -7.47 7.23 -7.81
C SER A 183 -8.55 8.31 -7.74
N ASP A 184 -8.60 9.16 -8.74
CA ASP A 184 -9.63 10.17 -8.87
C ASP A 184 -10.19 10.18 -10.29
N THR A 185 -11.04 11.14 -10.58
CA THR A 185 -11.82 11.25 -11.79
C THR A 185 -10.95 11.16 -13.04
N ILE A 186 -11.16 10.13 -13.86
CA ILE A 186 -10.55 10.02 -15.18
C ILE A 186 -11.48 10.60 -16.26
N LYS A 187 -12.79 10.41 -16.11
CA LYS A 187 -13.81 10.90 -17.06
C LYS A 187 -15.07 11.38 -16.34
N TRP A 188 -15.67 12.44 -16.88
CA TRP A 188 -17.04 12.82 -16.56
C TRP A 188 -18.01 11.95 -17.34
N ASN A 189 -18.90 11.25 -16.64
CA ASN A 189 -19.94 10.46 -17.27
C ASN A 189 -21.28 11.19 -17.19
N ALA A 190 -21.82 11.54 -18.34
CA ALA A 190 -23.15 12.17 -18.45
C ALA A 190 -24.32 11.18 -18.32
N ASN A 191 -24.09 9.95 -17.82
CA ASN A 191 -25.16 8.97 -17.64
C ASN A 191 -26.11 9.44 -16.53
N PRO A 192 -27.38 9.79 -16.87
CA PRO A 192 -28.34 10.29 -15.91
C PRO A 192 -28.75 9.28 -14.83
N ASN A 193 -28.44 7.99 -15.03
CA ASN A 193 -28.73 6.92 -14.08
C ASN A 193 -27.63 6.75 -13.02
N ARG A 194 -26.52 7.48 -13.11
CA ARG A 194 -25.50 7.52 -12.06
C ARG A 194 -25.66 8.78 -11.23
N LEU A 195 -25.66 8.64 -9.92
CA LEU A 195 -25.70 9.77 -8.97
C LEU A 195 -24.46 10.66 -9.07
N SER A 196 -23.34 10.11 -9.53
CA SER A 196 -22.13 10.87 -9.81
C SER A 196 -21.85 10.94 -11.31
N PRO A 197 -21.65 12.13 -11.87
CA PRO A 197 -21.23 12.30 -13.26
C PRO A 197 -19.77 11.90 -13.50
N CYS A 198 -19.00 11.59 -12.44
CA CYS A 198 -17.57 11.28 -12.51
C CYS A 198 -17.33 9.78 -12.47
N VAL A 199 -16.35 9.31 -13.25
CA VAL A 199 -15.84 7.94 -13.13
C VAL A 199 -14.54 7.97 -12.35
N VAL A 200 -14.61 7.56 -11.08
CA VAL A 200 -13.46 7.26 -10.23
C VAL A 200 -13.26 5.75 -10.27
N PRO A 201 -12.14 5.24 -10.78
CA PRO A 201 -11.98 3.82 -11.01
C PRO A 201 -11.95 3.01 -9.72
N TYR A 202 -11.16 3.44 -8.75
CA TYR A 202 -11.00 2.71 -7.49
C TYR A 202 -10.53 3.64 -6.36
N LYS A 203 -10.81 3.22 -5.14
CA LYS A 203 -10.16 3.59 -3.89
C LYS A 203 -10.23 2.38 -2.98
N LEU A 204 -9.11 2.02 -2.38
CA LEU A 204 -9.02 0.92 -1.42
C LEU A 204 -8.05 1.29 -0.30
N GLY A 205 -8.44 1.05 0.93
CA GLY A 205 -7.56 1.10 2.09
C GLY A 205 -7.79 -0.11 2.98
N THR A 206 -6.74 -0.85 3.32
CA THR A 206 -6.80 -1.97 4.28
C THR A 206 -5.78 -1.77 5.39
N PRO A 207 -6.05 -0.83 6.34
CA PRO A 207 -5.10 -0.50 7.40
C PRO A 207 -4.90 -1.62 8.42
N ALA A 208 -5.85 -2.54 8.53
CA ALA A 208 -5.83 -3.62 9.51
C ALA A 208 -6.04 -4.98 8.83
N SER A 209 -4.94 -5.55 8.32
CA SER A 209 -4.95 -6.84 7.63
C SER A 209 -3.80 -7.72 8.13
N PHE A 210 -4.12 -8.98 8.46
CA PHE A 210 -3.18 -9.97 8.97
C PHE A 210 -3.42 -11.33 8.32
N GLY A 211 -2.34 -12.05 8.06
CA GLY A 211 -2.51 -13.36 7.48
C GLY A 211 -1.28 -14.25 7.51
N ALA A 212 -1.51 -15.49 7.14
CA ALA A 212 -0.46 -16.47 6.92
C ALA A 212 0.07 -16.38 5.50
N GLY A 213 1.35 -16.66 5.34
CA GLY A 213 1.96 -16.66 4.04
C GLY A 213 3.20 -17.53 3.94
N THR A 214 3.58 -17.77 2.69
CA THR A 214 4.77 -18.50 2.32
C THR A 214 5.63 -17.60 1.47
N MET A 215 6.94 -17.58 1.75
CA MET A 215 7.95 -17.00 0.89
C MET A 215 8.89 -18.08 0.40
N PHE A 216 9.30 -18.01 -0.86
CA PHE A 216 10.24 -18.97 -1.42
C PHE A 216 11.32 -18.29 -2.26
N ARG A 217 12.47 -18.92 -2.29
CA ARG A 217 13.57 -18.63 -3.20
C ARG A 217 14.00 -19.91 -3.89
N TYR A 218 13.98 -19.90 -5.22
CA TYR A 218 14.44 -21.01 -6.04
C TYR A 218 15.55 -20.55 -6.97
N GLN A 219 16.72 -21.17 -6.87
CA GLN A 219 17.90 -20.85 -7.67
C GLN A 219 18.37 -22.09 -8.44
N PRO A 220 17.79 -22.36 -9.62
CA PRO A 220 18.16 -23.53 -10.43
C PRO A 220 19.58 -23.42 -10.99
N ALA A 221 20.04 -22.19 -11.32
CA ALA A 221 21.36 -21.88 -11.85
C ALA A 221 21.92 -20.60 -11.20
N LYS A 222 23.23 -20.35 -11.34
CA LYS A 222 23.84 -19.13 -10.78
C LYS A 222 23.26 -17.85 -11.39
N SER A 223 22.93 -17.88 -12.68
CA SER A 223 22.41 -16.74 -13.44
C SER A 223 20.87 -16.58 -13.37
N MET A 224 20.18 -17.44 -12.60
CA MET A 224 18.71 -17.43 -12.51
C MET A 224 18.27 -17.57 -11.06
N VAL A 225 17.45 -16.64 -10.60
CA VAL A 225 16.83 -16.65 -9.26
C VAL A 225 15.35 -16.32 -9.39
N PHE A 226 14.53 -17.10 -8.71
CA PHE A 226 13.09 -16.88 -8.58
C PHE A 226 12.80 -16.66 -7.10
N ASN A 227 12.28 -15.48 -6.77
CA ASN A 227 11.79 -15.15 -5.43
C ASN A 227 10.29 -14.96 -5.52
N GLY A 228 9.54 -15.53 -4.60
CA GLY A 228 8.10 -15.32 -4.63
C GLY A 228 7.47 -15.41 -3.25
N PHE A 229 6.22 -15.01 -3.20
CA PHE A 229 5.39 -15.13 -2.01
C PHE A 229 3.93 -15.38 -2.38
N ILE A 230 3.21 -16.02 -1.46
CA ILE A 230 1.74 -16.15 -1.50
C ILE A 230 1.25 -15.94 -0.07
N HIS A 231 0.39 -14.94 0.13
CA HIS A 231 -0.21 -14.59 1.41
C HIS A 231 -1.73 -14.62 1.33
N ALA A 232 -2.38 -15.17 2.34
CA ALA A 232 -3.82 -15.13 2.53
C ALA A 232 -4.12 -14.41 3.84
N ASN A 233 -4.86 -13.29 3.78
CA ASN A 233 -5.04 -12.39 4.89
C ASN A 233 -6.52 -12.20 5.22
N ALA A 234 -6.84 -12.13 6.50
CA ALA A 234 -8.08 -11.57 7.00
C ALA A 234 -7.95 -10.04 7.01
N VAL A 235 -8.85 -9.34 6.35
CA VAL A 235 -9.00 -7.89 6.43
C VAL A 235 -9.98 -7.60 7.55
N ILE A 236 -9.47 -7.19 8.71
CA ILE A 236 -10.29 -6.86 9.87
C ILE A 236 -11.09 -5.60 9.60
N LEU A 237 -10.41 -4.60 9.03
CA LEU A 237 -11.03 -3.36 8.58
C LEU A 237 -10.43 -2.95 7.24
N GLY A 238 -11.31 -2.67 6.28
CA GLY A 238 -10.97 -2.11 4.98
C GLY A 238 -12.05 -1.15 4.49
N GLY A 239 -11.64 -0.14 3.75
CA GLY A 239 -12.50 0.80 3.06
C GLY A 239 -12.38 0.64 1.56
N ILE A 240 -13.49 0.67 0.85
CA ILE A 240 -13.53 0.62 -0.60
C ILE A 240 -14.47 1.72 -1.14
N LEU A 241 -14.16 2.25 -2.31
CA LEU A 241 -14.95 3.27 -2.98
C LEU A 241 -16.42 2.85 -3.12
N THR A 242 -17.34 3.79 -2.81
CA THR A 242 -18.74 3.71 -3.26
C THR A 242 -18.96 4.50 -4.55
N ASP A 243 -19.82 4.00 -5.45
CA ASP A 243 -20.22 4.71 -6.67
C ASP A 243 -21.35 5.73 -6.43
N PHE A 244 -21.91 5.75 -5.21
CA PHE A 244 -22.99 6.64 -4.82
C PHE A 244 -22.45 7.75 -3.92
N TYR A 245 -21.90 8.79 -4.56
CA TYR A 245 -21.49 10.01 -3.86
C TYR A 245 -22.70 10.77 -3.40
N ARG A 246 -22.82 10.95 -2.10
CA ARG A 246 -23.87 11.76 -1.48
C ARG A 246 -23.21 13.00 -0.90
N ASP A 247 -23.64 14.18 -1.27
CA ASP A 247 -22.98 15.47 -1.04
C ASP A 247 -22.50 15.74 0.38
N TYR A 248 -23.08 15.11 1.37
CA TYR A 248 -22.69 15.25 2.78
C TYR A 248 -22.30 13.91 3.42
N HIS A 249 -21.98 12.89 2.60
CA HIS A 249 -21.77 11.52 3.05
C HIS A 249 -20.45 10.95 2.54
N ARG A 250 -20.10 9.81 3.11
CA ARG A 250 -18.87 9.10 2.77
C ARG A 250 -18.89 8.64 1.31
N ASN A 251 -17.74 8.78 0.65
CA ASN A 251 -17.50 8.23 -0.68
C ASN A 251 -16.81 6.84 -0.62
N TYR A 252 -16.89 6.16 0.51
CA TYR A 252 -16.32 4.85 0.75
C TYR A 252 -17.20 4.02 1.68
N ASN A 253 -17.08 2.70 1.55
CA ASN A 253 -17.75 1.71 2.37
C ASN A 253 -16.72 1.02 3.27
N TRP A 254 -16.93 1.07 4.60
CA TRP A 254 -16.13 0.33 5.55
C TRP A 254 -16.68 -1.08 5.77
N GLY A 255 -15.78 -2.06 5.82
CA GLY A 255 -16.15 -3.45 6.05
C GLY A 255 -14.97 -4.33 6.42
N SER A 256 -15.26 -5.60 6.54
CA SER A 256 -14.27 -6.67 6.72
C SER A 256 -14.29 -7.62 5.54
N GLY A 257 -13.26 -8.45 5.44
CA GLY A 257 -13.18 -9.43 4.38
C GLY A 257 -11.87 -10.19 4.37
N PHE A 258 -11.37 -10.44 3.19
CA PHE A 258 -10.07 -11.12 3.02
C PHE A 258 -9.32 -10.59 1.80
N SER A 259 -8.01 -10.84 1.77
CA SER A 259 -7.18 -10.62 0.59
C SER A 259 -6.28 -11.83 0.32
N ILE A 260 -5.98 -12.05 -0.96
CA ILE A 260 -4.97 -13.00 -1.41
C ILE A 260 -3.97 -12.23 -2.24
N LYS A 261 -2.70 -12.36 -1.88
CA LYS A 261 -1.60 -11.67 -2.57
C LYS A 261 -0.55 -12.68 -3.02
N ALA A 262 -0.08 -12.52 -4.23
CA ALA A 262 1.01 -13.32 -4.77
C ALA A 262 1.99 -12.41 -5.51
N GLY A 263 3.28 -12.71 -5.39
CA GLY A 263 4.34 -12.05 -6.12
C GLY A 263 5.40 -13.04 -6.57
N LEU A 264 6.00 -12.75 -7.72
CA LEU A 264 7.10 -13.52 -8.30
C LEU A 264 8.10 -12.59 -8.96
N ASP A 265 9.32 -12.57 -8.44
CA ASP A 265 10.45 -11.85 -9.00
C ASP A 265 11.39 -12.85 -9.68
N CYS A 266 11.58 -12.72 -10.98
CA CYS A 266 12.45 -13.55 -11.79
C CYS A 266 13.69 -12.74 -12.18
N VAL A 267 14.85 -13.20 -11.79
CA VAL A 267 16.14 -12.57 -12.09
C VAL A 267 16.89 -13.45 -13.07
N PHE A 268 17.30 -12.87 -14.19
CA PHE A 268 18.00 -13.56 -15.26
C PHE A 268 19.32 -12.90 -15.62
N PHE A 269 20.24 -13.68 -16.19
CA PHE A 269 21.50 -13.22 -16.77
C PHE A 269 22.35 -12.37 -15.81
N ASP A 270 22.53 -12.84 -14.57
CA ASP A 270 23.30 -12.14 -13.53
C ASP A 270 22.76 -10.70 -13.29
N ASN A 271 21.48 -10.58 -13.04
CA ASN A 271 20.75 -9.33 -12.78
C ASN A 271 20.68 -8.37 -13.99
N LYS A 272 20.84 -8.84 -15.23
CA LYS A 272 20.65 -7.99 -16.41
C LYS A 272 19.18 -7.79 -16.77
N LEU A 273 18.36 -8.80 -16.51
CA LEU A 273 16.93 -8.76 -16.79
C LEU A 273 16.17 -9.21 -15.56
N LEU A 274 15.22 -8.39 -15.13
CA LEU A 274 14.30 -8.70 -14.04
C LEU A 274 12.87 -8.65 -14.57
N LEU A 275 12.07 -9.66 -14.21
CA LEU A 275 10.64 -9.69 -14.43
C LEU A 275 9.97 -9.81 -13.06
N SER A 276 9.13 -8.86 -12.72
CA SER A 276 8.32 -8.88 -11.51
C SER A 276 6.85 -9.02 -11.89
N LEU A 277 6.16 -9.95 -11.25
CA LEU A 277 4.72 -10.18 -11.40
C LEU A 277 4.09 -10.10 -10.02
N ARG A 278 3.03 -9.33 -9.88
CA ARG A 278 2.25 -9.20 -8.64
C ARG A 278 0.76 -9.29 -8.94
N ASN A 279 0.04 -9.99 -8.08
CA ASN A 279 -1.41 -10.01 -8.10
C ASN A 279 -1.96 -9.88 -6.69
N GLN A 280 -2.94 -9.01 -6.53
CA GLN A 280 -3.58 -8.72 -5.26
C GLN A 280 -5.08 -8.73 -5.45
N PHE A 281 -5.74 -9.63 -4.78
CA PHE A 281 -7.19 -9.77 -4.78
C PHE A 281 -7.74 -9.44 -3.38
N TYR A 282 -8.80 -8.65 -3.34
CA TYR A 282 -9.50 -8.26 -2.12
C TYR A 282 -10.99 -8.52 -2.28
N GLN A 283 -11.62 -9.01 -1.21
CA GLN A 283 -13.06 -9.13 -1.07
C GLN A 283 -13.47 -8.46 0.24
N LEU A 284 -14.34 -7.44 0.15
CA LEU A 284 -14.84 -6.68 1.29
C LEU A 284 -16.36 -6.72 1.36
N TYR A 285 -16.88 -6.76 2.59
CA TYR A 285 -18.29 -6.78 2.93
C TYR A 285 -18.59 -5.64 3.90
N THR A 286 -19.47 -4.71 3.52
CA THR A 286 -19.88 -3.60 4.39
C THR A 286 -20.52 -4.12 5.66
N TRP A 287 -20.08 -3.63 6.83
CA TRP A 287 -20.61 -4.08 8.12
C TRP A 287 -22.09 -3.70 8.30
N LYS A 288 -22.38 -2.40 8.17
CA LYS A 288 -23.73 -1.85 8.30
C LYS A 288 -23.93 -0.77 7.26
N GLY A 289 -24.78 -1.04 6.29
CA GLY A 289 -25.15 -0.09 5.25
C GLY A 289 -26.26 0.85 5.70
N TYR A 290 -26.49 1.89 4.89
CA TYR A 290 -27.60 2.80 5.06
C TYR A 290 -28.94 2.06 5.00
N ASP A 291 -29.90 2.50 5.82
CA ASP A 291 -31.27 1.99 5.73
C ASP A 291 -31.88 2.42 4.37
N GLN A 292 -32.49 1.47 3.68
CA GLN A 292 -33.16 1.72 2.39
C GLN A 292 -34.34 2.69 2.50
N LYS A 293 -34.95 2.77 3.70
CA LYS A 293 -36.09 3.66 4.00
C LYS A 293 -35.65 5.03 4.53
N PHE A 294 -34.35 5.28 4.58
CA PHE A 294 -33.82 6.54 5.12
C PHE A 294 -34.20 7.71 4.20
N ASP A 295 -34.96 8.63 4.71
CA ASP A 295 -35.35 9.85 3.98
C ASP A 295 -34.25 10.89 4.03
N TRP A 296 -33.50 10.96 2.96
CA TRP A 296 -32.36 11.88 2.81
C TRP A 296 -32.73 13.34 2.74
N SER A 297 -34.00 13.64 2.44
CA SER A 297 -34.54 15.02 2.37
C SER A 297 -34.68 15.64 3.75
N LEU A 298 -34.84 14.83 4.80
CA LEU A 298 -35.08 15.27 6.16
C LEU A 298 -33.82 15.50 6.98
N THR A 299 -32.61 15.11 6.47
CA THR A 299 -31.35 15.24 7.18
C THR A 299 -30.31 15.95 6.33
N PRO A 300 -30.40 17.28 6.16
CA PRO A 300 -29.47 18.02 5.32
C PRO A 300 -28.01 18.03 5.80
N HIS A 301 -27.71 17.62 7.04
CA HIS A 301 -26.38 17.76 7.64
C HIS A 301 -25.90 16.58 8.49
N GLY A 302 -26.55 15.42 8.43
CA GLY A 302 -26.21 14.32 9.33
C GLY A 302 -26.00 12.97 8.65
N THR A 303 -24.77 12.53 8.51
CA THR A 303 -24.50 11.11 8.26
C THR A 303 -24.87 10.33 9.52
N PRO A 304 -25.71 9.27 9.45
CA PRO A 304 -25.97 8.42 10.61
C PRO A 304 -24.65 7.85 11.13
N VAL A 305 -24.28 8.18 12.36
CA VAL A 305 -22.97 7.90 12.97
C VAL A 305 -22.62 6.40 13.01
N ASN A 306 -23.65 5.55 12.99
CA ASN A 306 -23.50 4.11 13.11
C ASN A 306 -23.53 3.35 11.77
N VAL A 307 -23.42 4.05 10.64
CA VAL A 307 -23.46 3.46 9.29
C VAL A 307 -22.06 3.48 8.67
N GLN A 308 -21.72 2.41 7.98
CA GLN A 308 -20.39 2.24 7.37
C GLN A 308 -20.36 2.50 5.85
N GLY A 309 -21.38 3.15 5.32
CA GLY A 309 -21.55 3.48 3.92
C GLY A 309 -22.69 2.71 3.23
N ASP A 310 -22.67 2.61 1.91
CA ASP A 310 -23.65 1.83 1.16
C ASP A 310 -23.42 0.33 1.35
N LYS A 311 -24.49 -0.40 1.71
CA LYS A 311 -24.38 -1.85 1.90
C LYS A 311 -23.99 -2.52 0.59
N SER A 312 -22.84 -3.19 0.60
CA SER A 312 -22.24 -3.75 -0.60
C SER A 312 -21.31 -4.92 -0.33
N HIS A 313 -21.11 -5.70 -1.39
CA HIS A 313 -20.04 -6.69 -1.51
C HIS A 313 -19.13 -6.25 -2.65
N SER A 314 -17.87 -5.99 -2.33
CA SER A 314 -16.93 -5.43 -3.30
C SER A 314 -15.72 -6.33 -3.48
N THR A 315 -15.33 -6.53 -4.73
CA THR A 315 -14.04 -7.11 -5.08
C THR A 315 -13.14 -6.04 -5.69
N PHE A 316 -11.86 -6.14 -5.41
CA PHE A 316 -10.82 -5.36 -6.04
C PHE A 316 -9.68 -6.29 -6.44
N ASN A 317 -9.21 -6.18 -7.67
CA ASN A 317 -8.05 -6.92 -8.16
C ASN A 317 -7.07 -5.94 -8.78
N HIS A 318 -5.83 -6.00 -8.34
CA HIS A 318 -4.68 -5.32 -8.89
C HIS A 318 -3.70 -6.35 -9.42
N PHE A 319 -3.41 -6.29 -10.71
CA PHE A 319 -2.35 -7.07 -11.35
C PHE A 319 -1.29 -6.12 -11.88
N GLU A 320 -0.03 -6.47 -11.72
CA GLU A 320 1.13 -5.69 -12.13
C GLU A 320 2.18 -6.64 -12.74
N ALA A 321 2.77 -6.21 -13.84
CA ALA A 321 3.89 -6.87 -14.48
C ALA A 321 4.95 -5.83 -14.86
N GLU A 322 6.14 -5.92 -14.29
CA GLU A 322 7.29 -5.06 -14.59
C GLU A 322 8.41 -5.86 -15.27
N LEU A 323 8.95 -5.31 -16.33
CA LEU A 323 10.16 -5.80 -17.00
C LEU A 323 11.26 -4.75 -16.89
N SER A 324 12.33 -5.05 -16.16
CA SER A 324 13.46 -4.15 -15.93
C SER A 324 14.72 -4.67 -16.64
N TYR A 325 15.34 -3.83 -17.48
CA TYR A 325 16.59 -4.12 -18.17
C TYR A 325 17.72 -3.23 -17.65
N LYS A 326 18.84 -3.84 -17.28
CA LYS A 326 20.01 -3.16 -16.72
C LYS A 326 20.74 -2.36 -17.79
N ILE A 327 20.80 -1.04 -17.62
CA ILE A 327 21.49 -0.10 -18.51
C ILE A 327 22.78 0.48 -17.91
N GLY A 328 22.99 0.32 -16.61
CA GLY A 328 24.16 0.82 -15.89
C GLY A 328 24.51 -0.03 -14.67
N LYS A 329 25.49 0.38 -13.88
CA LYS A 329 25.90 -0.39 -12.68
C LYS A 329 24.76 -0.58 -11.68
N ARG A 330 23.95 0.49 -11.48
CA ARG A 330 22.83 0.54 -10.54
C ARG A 330 21.55 1.09 -11.19
N MET A 331 21.51 1.15 -12.52
CA MET A 331 20.42 1.74 -13.27
C MET A 331 19.75 0.69 -14.16
N TYR A 332 18.43 0.73 -14.17
CA TYR A 332 17.58 -0.10 -15.02
C TYR A 332 16.58 0.80 -15.76
N LEU A 333 16.24 0.39 -16.97
CA LEU A 333 15.06 0.88 -17.69
C LEU A 333 13.95 -0.12 -17.40
N ALA A 334 12.86 0.35 -16.80
CA ALA A 334 11.72 -0.49 -16.42
C ALA A 334 10.49 -0.10 -17.21
N ALA A 335 9.80 -1.08 -17.73
CA ALA A 335 8.48 -0.96 -18.33
C ALA A 335 7.48 -1.75 -17.48
N GLU A 336 6.42 -1.10 -17.04
CA GLU A 336 5.38 -1.68 -16.20
C GLU A 336 4.02 -1.61 -16.89
N PHE A 337 3.24 -2.65 -16.69
CA PHE A 337 1.83 -2.72 -17.04
C PHE A 337 1.02 -3.14 -15.82
N GLY A 338 0.00 -2.36 -15.49
CA GLY A 338 -0.90 -2.61 -14.36
C GLY A 338 -2.36 -2.61 -14.78
N THR A 339 -3.17 -3.38 -14.05
CA THR A 339 -4.63 -3.33 -14.16
C THR A 339 -5.27 -3.21 -12.79
N PHE A 340 -6.30 -2.38 -12.70
CA PHE A 340 -7.14 -2.22 -11.52
C PHE A 340 -8.59 -2.53 -11.89
N ILE A 341 -9.15 -3.57 -11.29
CA ILE A 341 -10.51 -4.02 -11.57
C ILE A 341 -11.29 -4.00 -10.26
N ARG A 342 -12.26 -3.10 -10.17
CA ARG A 342 -13.18 -3.03 -9.05
C ARG A 342 -14.56 -3.47 -9.51
N ASN A 343 -15.19 -4.32 -8.71
CA ASN A 343 -16.53 -4.78 -8.95
C ASN A 343 -17.32 -4.74 -7.64
N THR A 344 -18.36 -3.94 -7.60
CA THR A 344 -19.18 -3.77 -6.40
C THR A 344 -20.63 -4.15 -6.68
N ARG A 345 -21.18 -5.02 -5.87
CA ARG A 345 -22.58 -5.38 -5.84
C ARG A 345 -23.23 -4.68 -4.67
N TYR A 346 -24.16 -3.77 -4.96
CA TYR A 346 -24.90 -3.01 -3.95
C TYR A 346 -26.22 -3.68 -3.59
N GLU A 347 -26.63 -3.49 -2.35
CA GLU A 347 -27.96 -3.88 -1.84
C GLU A 347 -28.79 -2.61 -1.59
N ILE A 348 -28.95 -1.76 -2.63
CA ILE A 348 -29.70 -0.50 -2.53
C ILE A 348 -30.72 -0.35 -3.66
N TRP A 349 -31.79 0.36 -3.34
CA TRP A 349 -32.81 0.80 -4.30
C TRP A 349 -32.76 2.31 -4.41
N LEU A 350 -32.66 2.85 -5.62
CA LEU A 350 -32.70 4.27 -5.90
C LEU A 350 -33.76 4.52 -6.97
N ASP A 351 -34.68 5.45 -6.69
CA ASP A 351 -35.74 5.86 -7.63
C ASP A 351 -36.44 4.68 -8.30
N TYR A 352 -36.83 3.66 -7.52
CA TYR A 352 -37.43 2.40 -7.98
C TYR A 352 -36.52 1.52 -8.87
N ASN A 353 -35.29 1.91 -9.09
CA ASN A 353 -34.32 1.10 -9.83
C ASN A 353 -33.37 0.36 -8.87
N TYR A 354 -33.13 -0.88 -9.19
CA TYR A 354 -32.14 -1.71 -8.51
C TYR A 354 -30.82 -1.66 -9.26
N TYR A 355 -29.73 -1.28 -8.56
CA TYR A 355 -28.39 -1.25 -9.13
C TYR A 355 -27.55 -2.42 -8.57
N PRO A 356 -27.65 -3.60 -9.19
CA PRO A 356 -27.10 -4.80 -8.60
C PRO A 356 -25.57 -4.86 -8.68
N ARG A 357 -24.96 -4.23 -9.69
CA ARG A 357 -23.52 -4.36 -9.93
C ARG A 357 -22.96 -3.19 -10.71
N ILE A 358 -21.85 -2.65 -10.21
CA ILE A 358 -21.04 -1.64 -10.91
C ILE A 358 -19.62 -2.17 -11.03
N GLU A 359 -19.07 -2.15 -12.23
CA GLU A 359 -17.71 -2.54 -12.55
C GLU A 359 -16.93 -1.33 -13.05
N SER A 360 -15.67 -1.23 -12.63
CA SER A 360 -14.73 -0.24 -13.14
C SER A 360 -13.39 -0.91 -13.39
N LYS A 361 -12.79 -0.62 -14.54
CA LYS A 361 -11.51 -1.18 -14.97
C LYS A 361 -10.60 -0.07 -15.46
N GLN A 362 -9.41 0.00 -14.88
CA GLN A 362 -8.35 0.90 -15.32
C GLN A 362 -7.10 0.11 -15.69
N ILE A 363 -6.41 0.57 -16.71
CA ILE A 363 -5.06 0.12 -17.07
C ILE A 363 -4.06 1.23 -16.84
N ASN A 364 -2.86 0.84 -16.41
CA ASN A 364 -1.69 1.70 -16.29
C ASN A 364 -0.59 1.15 -17.16
N ALA A 365 0.15 2.03 -17.83
CA ALA A 365 1.41 1.70 -18.49
C ALA A 365 2.46 2.74 -18.09
N GLU A 366 3.65 2.27 -17.70
CA GLU A 366 4.72 3.11 -17.21
C GLU A 366 6.04 2.81 -17.89
N LEU A 367 6.84 3.85 -18.04
CA LEU A 367 8.23 3.72 -18.45
C LEU A 367 9.08 4.56 -17.50
N THR A 368 9.95 3.90 -16.73
CA THR A 368 10.71 4.51 -15.65
C THR A 368 12.20 4.19 -15.75
N LEU A 369 13.01 5.09 -15.18
CA LEU A 369 14.39 4.83 -14.82
C LEU A 369 14.43 4.44 -13.35
N LYS A 370 14.84 3.19 -13.06
CA LYS A 370 14.97 2.63 -11.72
C LYS A 370 16.43 2.66 -11.29
N TYR A 371 16.70 3.27 -10.14
CA TYR A 371 18.02 3.31 -9.50
C TYR A 371 18.01 2.43 -8.24
N VAL A 372 18.96 1.51 -8.16
CA VAL A 372 19.14 0.57 -7.05
C VAL A 372 20.25 1.06 -6.14
N ILE A 373 19.92 1.25 -4.85
CA ILE A 373 20.82 1.77 -3.81
C ILE A 373 21.38 0.62 -2.95
#